data_a4921d4b10d725a23b765de4200b22f7
#
_entry.id   a4921d4b10d725a23b765de4200b22f7
#
_cell.length_a   1.000
_cell.length_b   1.000
_cell.length_c   1.000
_cell.angle_alpha   90.00
_cell.angle_beta   90.00
_cell.angle_gamma   90.00
#
_symmetry.space_group_name_H-M   'P 1'
#
loop_
_entity.id
_entity.type
_entity.pdbx_description
1 polymer ?
#
loop_
_entity_poly.entity_id
_entity_poly.type
_entity_poly.pdbx_seq_one_letter_code
_entity_poly.pdbx_strand_id
1 'polypeptide(L)'
;LRSDGRPWYLVQMTAPFAWLFLRLPDVAMISALVLFTNILSTFWYQYQVDYHYGLIAVPALALGTVYAIGAMRDRPLRLRGRQFAIRSRQVAVAVLAVASVTGAYLWAPSPLGRTGSWYGDPDNLFAVAARELLEEVPADAVVSANYRLPPHLAYRTEIYQFPVPFRVVLYGPDTSLEGTRLDDRAERVEYVILPVDRDDQLAADWMAVDEAFVEIGRNGLWVLYERDPSAALPG
;
A
#
# COMPACT_ATOMS: atom_id res chain seq x y z
N LEU A 1 16.32 -16.31 12.05
CA LEU A 1 16.89 -15.60 10.89
C LEU A 1 15.74 -14.85 10.21
N ARG A 2 15.50 -13.61 10.60
CA ARG A 2 14.80 -12.67 9.73
C ARG A 2 15.68 -12.54 8.50
N SER A 3 15.37 -13.26 7.43
CA SER A 3 15.99 -13.04 6.14
C SER A 3 15.70 -11.59 5.76
N ASP A 4 16.75 -10.80 5.60
CA ASP A 4 16.61 -9.46 5.07
C ASP A 4 15.87 -9.58 3.72
N GLY A 5 14.64 -9.10 3.63
CA GLY A 5 13.80 -9.23 2.44
C GLY A 5 14.30 -8.46 1.20
N ARG A 6 15.39 -7.69 1.34
CA ARG A 6 15.96 -6.84 0.30
C ARG A 6 16.39 -7.59 -0.98
N PRO A 7 17.13 -8.71 -0.91
CA PRO A 7 17.42 -9.48 -2.12
C PRO A 7 16.17 -10.04 -2.78
N TRP A 8 15.20 -10.46 -1.96
CA TRP A 8 13.93 -10.99 -2.47
C TRP A 8 13.10 -9.91 -3.17
N TYR A 9 13.08 -8.70 -2.64
CA TYR A 9 12.45 -7.55 -3.29
C TYR A 9 13.01 -7.32 -4.71
N LEU A 10 14.33 -7.38 -4.90
CA LEU A 10 14.92 -7.24 -6.24
C LEU A 10 14.44 -8.33 -7.19
N VAL A 11 14.34 -9.58 -6.71
CA VAL A 11 13.79 -10.68 -7.52
C VAL A 11 12.33 -10.41 -7.89
N GLN A 12 11.50 -10.03 -6.94
CA GLN A 12 10.08 -9.74 -7.17
C GLN A 12 9.89 -8.60 -8.19
N MET A 13 10.71 -7.55 -8.10
CA MET A 13 10.63 -6.40 -9.00
C MET A 13 11.14 -6.70 -10.42
N THR A 14 12.10 -7.60 -10.60
CA THR A 14 12.79 -7.80 -11.87
C THR A 14 12.41 -9.09 -12.60
N ALA A 15 12.05 -10.16 -11.87
CA ALA A 15 11.70 -11.45 -12.47
C ALA A 15 10.49 -11.41 -13.42
N PRO A 16 9.42 -10.59 -13.18
CA PRO A 16 8.32 -10.48 -14.12
C PRO A 16 8.73 -10.00 -15.52
N PHE A 17 9.87 -9.32 -15.64
CA PHE A 17 10.46 -8.85 -16.90
C PHE A 17 11.43 -9.85 -17.51
N ALA A 18 11.56 -11.07 -16.94
CA ALA A 18 12.49 -12.12 -17.39
C ALA A 18 13.94 -11.63 -17.57
N TRP A 19 14.32 -10.56 -16.84
CA TRP A 19 15.63 -9.88 -16.91
C TRP A 19 16.06 -9.45 -18.33
N LEU A 20 15.13 -9.37 -19.28
CA LEU A 20 15.43 -8.99 -20.68
C LEU A 20 15.94 -7.56 -20.79
N PHE A 21 15.54 -6.65 -19.92
CA PHE A 21 16.00 -5.27 -19.85
C PHE A 21 17.52 -5.16 -19.64
N LEU A 22 18.18 -6.16 -19.05
CA LEU A 22 19.64 -6.17 -18.86
C LEU A 22 20.43 -6.18 -20.16
N ARG A 23 19.79 -6.43 -21.31
CA ARG A 23 20.41 -6.29 -22.63
C ARG A 23 20.64 -4.84 -23.03
N LEU A 24 20.02 -3.90 -22.36
CA LEU A 24 20.16 -2.45 -22.52
C LEU A 24 20.52 -1.84 -21.17
N PRO A 25 21.81 -1.90 -20.79
CA PRO A 25 22.24 -1.50 -19.45
C PRO A 25 22.03 -0.01 -19.15
N ASP A 26 22.02 0.86 -20.16
CA ASP A 26 21.72 2.28 -20.04
C ASP A 26 20.29 2.54 -19.58
N VAL A 27 19.31 1.83 -20.14
CA VAL A 27 17.91 1.91 -19.70
C VAL A 27 17.73 1.22 -18.33
N ALA A 28 18.40 0.09 -18.11
CA ALA A 28 18.36 -0.63 -16.85
C ALA A 28 18.90 0.20 -15.66
N MET A 29 19.87 1.09 -15.90
CA MET A 29 20.42 1.95 -14.85
C MET A 29 19.41 2.88 -14.20
N ILE A 30 18.41 3.36 -14.94
CA ILE A 30 17.33 4.22 -14.39
C ILE A 30 16.59 3.46 -13.28
N SER A 31 16.18 2.22 -13.58
CA SER A 31 15.52 1.38 -12.59
C SER A 31 16.45 0.95 -11.47
N ALA A 32 17.73 0.67 -11.80
CA ALA A 32 18.73 0.23 -10.83
C ALA A 32 18.92 1.28 -9.74
N LEU A 33 18.95 2.57 -10.07
CA LEU A 33 19.11 3.64 -9.09
C LEU A 33 17.95 3.65 -8.10
N VAL A 34 16.71 3.55 -8.57
CA VAL A 34 15.51 3.53 -7.71
C VAL A 34 15.49 2.26 -6.83
N LEU A 35 15.76 1.10 -7.42
CA LEU A 35 15.78 -0.17 -6.67
C LEU A 35 16.91 -0.17 -5.63
N PHE A 36 18.05 0.41 -5.97
CA PHE A 36 19.20 0.53 -5.06
C PHE A 36 18.87 1.44 -3.87
N THR A 37 18.28 2.61 -4.11
CA THR A 37 17.85 3.49 -3.01
C THR A 37 16.83 2.83 -2.11
N ASN A 38 15.88 2.06 -2.66
CA ASN A 38 14.91 1.32 -1.87
C ASN A 38 15.56 0.27 -0.96
N ILE A 39 16.52 -0.51 -1.45
CA ILE A 39 17.19 -1.53 -0.63
C ILE A 39 18.16 -0.94 0.41
N LEU A 40 18.64 0.28 0.21
CA LEU A 40 19.46 0.99 1.21
C LEU A 40 18.63 1.66 2.29
N SER A 41 17.32 1.78 2.08
CA SER A 41 16.45 2.44 3.04
C SER A 41 16.41 1.72 4.39
N THR A 42 16.27 2.49 5.45
CA THR A 42 15.96 2.01 6.80
C THR A 42 14.49 1.69 6.98
N PHE A 43 13.62 2.22 6.10
CA PHE A 43 12.19 1.97 6.13
C PHE A 43 11.88 0.64 5.44
N TRP A 44 11.43 -0.34 6.19
CA TRP A 44 11.20 -1.71 5.71
C TRP A 44 10.17 -1.80 4.56
N TYR A 45 9.19 -0.93 4.51
CA TYR A 45 8.16 -0.91 3.47
C TYR A 45 8.67 -0.41 2.11
N GLN A 46 9.82 0.27 2.04
CA GLN A 46 10.40 0.70 0.75
C GLN A 46 10.90 -0.48 -0.10
N TYR A 47 11.28 -1.59 0.52
CA TYR A 47 11.69 -2.81 -0.17
C TYR A 47 10.62 -3.93 -0.06
N GLN A 48 9.35 -3.54 -0.09
CA GLN A 48 8.20 -4.43 -0.20
C GLN A 48 7.39 -4.10 -1.45
N VAL A 49 6.97 -5.13 -2.22
CA VAL A 49 6.22 -4.93 -3.47
C VAL A 49 4.78 -4.47 -3.24
N ASP A 50 4.27 -4.64 -2.02
CA ASP A 50 2.91 -4.24 -1.65
C ASP A 50 2.75 -2.72 -1.53
N TYR A 51 3.88 -1.99 -1.50
CA TYR A 51 3.89 -0.54 -1.38
C TYR A 51 4.34 0.15 -2.67
N HIS A 52 3.89 1.36 -2.87
CA HIS A 52 4.07 2.15 -4.09
C HIS A 52 5.51 2.60 -4.42
N TYR A 53 6.47 2.40 -3.52
CA TYR A 53 7.87 2.89 -3.68
C TYR A 53 8.59 2.25 -4.87
N GLY A 54 8.19 1.05 -5.28
CA GLY A 54 8.72 0.38 -6.46
C GLY A 54 8.16 0.88 -7.80
N LEU A 55 7.03 1.61 -7.80
CA LEU A 55 6.31 2.00 -9.03
C LEU A 55 7.16 2.84 -9.98
N ILE A 56 8.07 3.67 -9.49
CA ILE A 56 8.94 4.53 -10.32
C ILE A 56 9.90 3.67 -11.17
N ALA A 57 10.32 2.49 -10.68
CA ALA A 57 11.20 1.59 -11.42
C ALA A 57 10.47 0.83 -12.54
N VAL A 58 9.17 0.56 -12.40
CA VAL A 58 8.40 -0.30 -13.31
C VAL A 58 8.38 0.21 -14.76
N PRO A 59 8.09 1.49 -15.06
CA PRO A 59 8.11 1.99 -16.43
C PRO A 59 9.44 1.78 -17.14
N ALA A 60 10.57 2.02 -16.45
CA ALA A 60 11.89 1.85 -17.04
C ALA A 60 12.22 0.37 -17.26
N LEU A 61 11.84 -0.54 -16.35
CA LEU A 61 11.96 -1.99 -16.54
C LEU A 61 11.12 -2.47 -17.73
N ALA A 62 9.89 -1.98 -17.85
CA ALA A 62 8.98 -2.34 -18.94
C ALA A 62 9.51 -1.83 -20.29
N LEU A 63 9.84 -0.55 -20.41
CA LEU A 63 10.39 0.05 -21.62
C LEU A 63 11.71 -0.61 -22.02
N GLY A 64 12.62 -0.80 -21.06
CA GLY A 64 13.88 -1.51 -21.29
C GLY A 64 13.66 -2.92 -21.86
N THR A 65 12.67 -3.63 -21.36
CA THR A 65 12.30 -4.96 -21.86
C THR A 65 11.75 -4.91 -23.30
N VAL A 66 10.85 -3.95 -23.60
CA VAL A 66 10.28 -3.76 -24.93
C VAL A 66 11.38 -3.43 -25.93
N TYR A 67 12.24 -2.45 -25.62
CA TYR A 67 13.37 -2.10 -26.47
C TYR A 67 14.37 -3.23 -26.64
N ALA A 68 14.67 -3.99 -25.59
CA ALA A 68 15.56 -5.14 -25.66
C ALA A 68 15.03 -6.21 -26.64
N ILE A 69 13.74 -6.52 -26.60
CA ILE A 69 13.09 -7.43 -27.55
C ILE A 69 13.11 -6.85 -28.97
N GLY A 70 12.82 -5.54 -29.10
CA GLY A 70 12.85 -4.84 -30.39
C GLY A 70 14.23 -4.87 -31.05
N ALA A 71 15.28 -4.69 -30.28
CA ALA A 71 16.67 -4.71 -30.76
C ALA A 71 17.22 -6.12 -31.03
N MET A 72 16.52 -7.19 -30.61
CA MET A 72 16.97 -8.56 -30.89
C MET A 72 16.96 -8.85 -32.38
N ARG A 73 18.06 -9.42 -32.89
CA ARG A 73 18.08 -10.01 -34.22
C ARG A 73 17.15 -11.23 -34.26
N ASP A 74 16.13 -11.17 -35.11
CA ASP A 74 15.12 -12.23 -35.21
C ASP A 74 15.66 -13.42 -36.04
N ARG A 75 16.20 -14.40 -35.34
CA ARG A 75 16.81 -15.57 -35.93
C ARG A 75 15.98 -16.83 -35.63
N PRO A 76 15.92 -17.84 -36.56
CA PRO A 76 15.31 -19.10 -36.25
C PRO A 76 16.05 -19.76 -35.06
N LEU A 77 15.30 -20.37 -34.18
CA LEU A 77 15.86 -21.11 -33.05
C LEU A 77 16.60 -22.35 -33.54
N ARG A 78 17.84 -22.55 -33.10
CA ARG A 78 18.62 -23.74 -33.37
C ARG A 78 18.89 -24.46 -32.04
N LEU A 79 18.44 -25.71 -31.95
CA LEU A 79 18.71 -26.57 -30.81
C LEU A 79 19.26 -27.91 -31.30
N ARG A 80 20.41 -28.32 -30.80
CA ARG A 80 21.10 -29.58 -31.15
C ARG A 80 21.19 -29.78 -32.66
N GLY A 81 21.53 -28.74 -33.44
CA GLY A 81 21.68 -28.79 -34.88
C GLY A 81 20.40 -28.75 -35.70
N ARG A 82 19.22 -28.86 -35.08
CA ARG A 82 17.93 -28.72 -35.77
C ARG A 82 17.45 -27.25 -35.73
N GLN A 83 16.97 -26.79 -36.90
CA GLN A 83 16.30 -25.48 -37.00
C GLN A 83 14.80 -25.64 -36.74
N PHE A 84 14.27 -24.77 -35.91
CA PHE A 84 12.84 -24.68 -35.61
C PHE A 84 12.24 -23.50 -36.35
N ALA A 85 10.96 -23.58 -36.72
CA ALA A 85 10.20 -22.46 -37.30
C ALA A 85 10.00 -21.28 -36.31
N ILE A 86 10.21 -21.51 -35.00
CA ILE A 86 10.07 -20.54 -33.95
C ILE A 86 11.26 -19.58 -33.97
N ARG A 87 10.98 -18.28 -33.86
CA ARG A 87 11.96 -17.20 -33.90
C ARG A 87 12.36 -16.77 -32.49
N SER A 88 13.58 -16.26 -32.37
CA SER A 88 14.14 -15.82 -31.06
C SER A 88 13.29 -14.75 -30.35
N ARG A 89 12.67 -13.81 -31.10
CA ARG A 89 11.75 -12.83 -30.54
C ARG A 89 10.47 -13.47 -29.99
N GLN A 90 9.92 -14.46 -30.69
CA GLN A 90 8.74 -15.19 -30.21
C GLN A 90 9.02 -15.91 -28.89
N VAL A 91 10.21 -16.53 -28.78
CA VAL A 91 10.64 -17.16 -27.52
C VAL A 91 10.77 -16.12 -26.40
N ALA A 92 11.42 -14.97 -26.68
CA ALA A 92 11.57 -13.93 -25.68
C ALA A 92 10.21 -13.39 -25.19
N VAL A 93 9.25 -13.17 -26.11
CA VAL A 93 7.89 -12.75 -25.76
C VAL A 93 7.17 -13.81 -24.95
N ALA A 94 7.28 -15.09 -25.32
CA ALA A 94 6.67 -16.19 -24.59
C ALA A 94 7.24 -16.31 -23.16
N VAL A 95 8.57 -16.22 -23.01
CA VAL A 95 9.24 -16.24 -21.70
C VAL A 95 8.82 -15.03 -20.86
N LEU A 96 8.74 -13.84 -21.45
CA LEU A 96 8.26 -12.65 -20.78
C LEU A 96 6.82 -12.82 -20.29
N ALA A 97 5.92 -13.32 -21.17
CA ALA A 97 4.53 -13.56 -20.80
C ALA A 97 4.39 -14.55 -19.63
N VAL A 98 5.11 -15.67 -19.68
CA VAL A 98 5.13 -16.65 -18.59
C VAL A 98 5.69 -16.04 -17.31
N ALA A 99 6.80 -15.31 -17.37
CA ALA A 99 7.40 -14.68 -16.21
C ALA A 99 6.47 -13.62 -15.58
N SER A 100 5.81 -12.79 -16.42
CA SER A 100 4.88 -11.75 -15.96
C SER A 100 3.63 -12.36 -15.33
N VAL A 101 3.02 -13.38 -15.95
CA VAL A 101 1.84 -14.07 -15.40
C VAL A 101 2.20 -14.78 -14.09
N THR A 102 3.36 -15.46 -14.05
CA THR A 102 3.83 -16.14 -12.83
C THR A 102 4.09 -15.12 -11.71
N GLY A 103 4.75 -14.01 -12.03
CA GLY A 103 5.00 -12.93 -11.06
C GLY A 103 3.69 -12.31 -10.53
N ALA A 104 2.74 -12.05 -11.43
CA ALA A 104 1.42 -11.55 -11.04
C ALA A 104 0.68 -12.55 -10.14
N TYR A 105 0.69 -13.83 -10.48
CA TYR A 105 0.06 -14.87 -9.66
C TYR A 105 0.71 -14.99 -8.26
N LEU A 106 2.04 -14.97 -8.21
CA LEU A 106 2.77 -15.22 -6.96
C LEU A 106 2.78 -14.02 -6.01
N TRP A 107 2.82 -12.79 -6.55
CA TRP A 107 3.18 -11.59 -5.77
C TRP A 107 2.26 -10.40 -5.94
N ALA A 108 1.40 -10.37 -6.97
CA ALA A 108 0.52 -9.22 -7.14
C ALA A 108 -0.64 -9.26 -6.13
N PRO A 109 -0.97 -8.10 -5.51
CA PRO A 109 -2.19 -7.93 -4.72
C PRO A 109 -3.40 -7.82 -5.67
N SER A 110 -3.82 -8.93 -6.25
CA SER A 110 -4.90 -9.00 -7.22
C SER A 110 -5.84 -10.17 -6.92
N PRO A 111 -7.10 -10.14 -7.40
CA PRO A 111 -8.04 -11.24 -7.21
C PRO A 111 -7.56 -12.56 -7.82
N LEU A 112 -6.63 -12.50 -8.78
CA LEU A 112 -6.02 -13.68 -9.41
C LEU A 112 -4.72 -14.10 -8.71
N GLY A 113 -4.26 -13.36 -7.71
CA GLY A 113 -3.05 -13.65 -6.97
C GLY A 113 -3.20 -14.81 -6.00
N ARG A 114 -2.09 -15.53 -5.77
CA ARG A 114 -2.04 -16.64 -4.81
C ARG A 114 -2.33 -16.22 -3.36
N THR A 115 -2.03 -14.99 -3.01
CA THR A 115 -2.12 -14.50 -1.63
C THR A 115 -3.55 -14.30 -1.13
N GLY A 116 -4.55 -14.32 -2.03
CA GLY A 116 -5.97 -14.24 -1.67
C GLY A 116 -6.41 -12.95 -0.98
N SER A 117 -5.47 -12.07 -0.63
CA SER A 117 -5.77 -10.79 -0.01
C SER A 117 -5.66 -9.68 -1.06
N TRP A 118 -6.77 -9.27 -1.59
CA TRP A 118 -6.84 -8.11 -2.46
C TRP A 118 -7.56 -6.97 -1.75
N TYR A 119 -6.87 -5.85 -1.56
CA TYR A 119 -7.42 -4.68 -0.85
C TYR A 119 -8.64 -4.05 -1.55
N GLY A 120 -8.82 -4.31 -2.84
CA GLY A 120 -9.97 -3.85 -3.62
C GLY A 120 -11.14 -4.84 -3.64
N ASP A 121 -11.11 -5.91 -2.84
CA ASP A 121 -12.20 -6.86 -2.74
C ASP A 121 -13.43 -6.18 -2.12
N PRO A 122 -14.56 -6.07 -2.86
CA PRO A 122 -15.78 -5.45 -2.34
C PRO A 122 -16.38 -6.22 -1.15
N ASP A 123 -16.07 -7.51 -1.04
CA ASP A 123 -16.54 -8.41 0.02
C ASP A 123 -15.55 -8.52 1.19
N ASN A 124 -14.50 -7.69 1.20
CA ASN A 124 -13.58 -7.63 2.32
C ASN A 124 -14.34 -7.30 3.61
N LEU A 125 -14.30 -8.21 4.58
CA LEU A 125 -15.07 -8.13 5.82
C LEU A 125 -14.84 -6.81 6.58
N PHE A 126 -13.61 -6.30 6.58
CA PHE A 126 -13.31 -5.01 7.23
C PHE A 126 -13.97 -3.83 6.52
N ALA A 127 -14.00 -3.86 5.17
CA ALA A 127 -14.62 -2.81 4.37
C ALA A 127 -16.15 -2.86 4.44
N VAL A 128 -16.73 -4.07 4.45
CA VAL A 128 -18.17 -4.27 4.59
C VAL A 128 -18.64 -3.78 5.97
N ALA A 129 -18.00 -4.27 7.02
CA ALA A 129 -18.34 -3.88 8.39
C ALA A 129 -18.15 -2.37 8.65
N ALA A 130 -17.12 -1.76 8.02
CA ALA A 130 -16.93 -0.31 8.15
C ALA A 130 -18.03 0.48 7.45
N ARG A 131 -18.47 0.06 6.25
CA ARG A 131 -19.56 0.73 5.51
C ARG A 131 -20.85 0.79 6.30
N GLU A 132 -21.22 -0.30 6.97
CA GLU A 132 -22.41 -0.36 7.81
C GLU A 132 -22.45 0.76 8.86
N LEU A 133 -21.34 1.00 9.56
CA LEU A 133 -21.26 2.07 10.56
C LEU A 133 -21.09 3.45 9.95
N LEU A 134 -20.39 3.55 8.81
CA LEU A 134 -20.16 4.83 8.14
C LEU A 134 -21.41 5.42 7.51
N GLU A 135 -22.45 4.60 7.24
CA GLU A 135 -23.77 5.06 6.79
C GLU A 135 -24.48 5.92 7.85
N GLU A 136 -24.15 5.72 9.13
CA GLU A 136 -24.71 6.50 10.24
C GLU A 136 -24.03 7.89 10.40
N VAL A 137 -22.89 8.11 9.75
CA VAL A 137 -22.08 9.32 9.89
C VAL A 137 -22.47 10.34 8.82
N PRO A 138 -22.98 11.53 9.17
CA PRO A 138 -23.34 12.58 8.21
C PRO A 138 -22.18 12.90 7.25
N ALA A 139 -22.52 13.21 5.98
CA ALA A 139 -21.52 13.38 4.91
C ALA A 139 -20.57 14.56 5.13
N ASP A 140 -21.01 15.59 5.86
CA ASP A 140 -20.28 16.80 6.19
C ASP A 140 -19.59 16.78 7.56
N ALA A 141 -19.85 15.73 8.37
CA ALA A 141 -19.25 15.61 9.70
C ALA A 141 -17.72 15.44 9.64
N VAL A 142 -17.05 16.00 10.64
CA VAL A 142 -15.60 15.88 10.83
C VAL A 142 -15.29 14.57 11.55
N VAL A 143 -14.46 13.74 10.94
CA VAL A 143 -14.20 12.38 11.42
C VAL A 143 -12.72 12.16 11.72
N SER A 144 -12.42 11.54 12.86
CA SER A 144 -11.11 10.96 13.13
C SER A 144 -11.22 9.43 13.10
N ALA A 145 -10.55 8.77 12.16
CA ALA A 145 -10.74 7.35 11.88
C ALA A 145 -9.43 6.56 11.93
N ASN A 146 -9.53 5.26 12.23
CA ASN A 146 -8.38 4.36 12.10
C ASN A 146 -7.77 4.46 10.69
N TYR A 147 -6.45 4.32 10.57
CA TYR A 147 -5.68 4.51 9.33
C TYR A 147 -6.17 3.70 8.11
N ARG A 148 -6.97 2.67 8.31
CA ARG A 148 -7.56 1.85 7.25
C ARG A 148 -8.78 2.49 6.59
N LEU A 149 -9.43 3.44 7.24
CA LEU A 149 -10.71 3.99 6.82
C LEU A 149 -10.64 5.32 6.03
N PRO A 150 -9.61 6.18 6.15
CA PRO A 150 -9.54 7.44 5.41
C PRO A 150 -9.83 7.33 3.91
N PRO A 151 -9.39 6.27 3.18
CA PRO A 151 -9.74 6.13 1.76
C PRO A 151 -11.24 6.03 1.50
N HIS A 152 -12.02 5.45 2.42
CA HIS A 152 -13.48 5.34 2.33
C HIS A 152 -14.21 6.63 2.71
N LEU A 153 -13.51 7.57 3.31
CA LEU A 153 -14.01 8.85 3.81
C LEU A 153 -13.48 10.04 2.99
N ALA A 154 -12.68 9.80 1.95
CA ALA A 154 -11.92 10.83 1.22
C ALA A 154 -12.80 11.87 0.48
N TYR A 155 -14.10 11.70 0.41
CA TYR A 155 -15.04 12.68 -0.13
C TYR A 155 -15.43 13.78 0.87
N ARG A 156 -15.01 13.67 2.13
CA ARG A 156 -15.26 14.65 3.18
C ARG A 156 -14.29 15.81 3.11
N THR A 157 -14.71 16.98 3.56
CA THR A 157 -13.86 18.18 3.57
C THR A 157 -12.81 18.13 4.67
N GLU A 158 -13.09 17.45 5.79
CA GLU A 158 -12.18 17.34 6.92
C GLU A 158 -12.22 15.91 7.48
N ILE A 159 -11.06 15.26 7.47
CA ILE A 159 -10.88 13.92 7.97
C ILE A 159 -9.49 13.80 8.59
N TYR A 160 -9.39 13.08 9.69
CA TYR A 160 -8.15 12.82 10.38
C TYR A 160 -7.88 11.32 10.51
N GLN A 161 -6.61 10.97 10.55
CA GLN A 161 -6.20 9.63 10.96
C GLN A 161 -5.98 9.64 12.48
N PHE A 162 -6.81 8.90 13.23
CA PHE A 162 -6.66 8.76 14.67
C PHE A 162 -5.23 8.24 15.03
N PRO A 163 -4.55 8.82 16.04
CA PRO A 163 -5.04 9.73 17.08
C PRO A 163 -5.05 11.22 16.72
N VAL A 164 -4.65 11.61 15.49
CA VAL A 164 -4.77 13.01 15.07
C VAL A 164 -6.25 13.39 14.99
N PRO A 165 -6.65 14.58 15.48
CA PRO A 165 -5.89 15.73 15.95
C PRO A 165 -5.66 15.77 17.48
N PHE A 166 -6.08 14.75 18.21
CA PHE A 166 -5.97 14.71 19.68
C PHE A 166 -4.53 14.52 20.15
N ARG A 167 -3.74 13.75 19.41
CA ARG A 167 -2.29 13.63 19.55
C ARG A 167 -1.67 13.57 18.16
N VAL A 168 -0.80 14.51 17.85
CA VAL A 168 -0.09 14.56 16.57
C VAL A 168 0.94 13.43 16.50
N VAL A 169 0.91 12.69 15.42
CA VAL A 169 1.91 11.69 15.04
C VAL A 169 2.51 12.12 13.71
N LEU A 170 3.79 12.42 13.69
CA LEU A 170 4.51 12.91 12.51
C LEU A 170 5.45 11.84 11.94
N TYR A 171 5.51 11.78 10.61
CA TYR A 171 6.43 10.94 9.86
C TYR A 171 7.40 11.83 9.07
N GLY A 172 8.47 12.25 9.71
CA GLY A 172 9.43 13.12 9.02
C GLY A 172 10.49 13.70 9.97
N PRO A 173 11.38 14.55 9.44
CA PRO A 173 12.44 15.16 10.23
C PRO A 173 11.95 16.27 11.17
N ASP A 174 10.82 16.91 10.86
CA ASP A 174 10.20 17.91 11.73
C ASP A 174 9.25 17.22 12.72
N THR A 175 9.64 17.23 13.98
CA THR A 175 8.88 16.65 15.10
C THR A 175 8.42 17.71 16.08
N SER A 176 8.41 18.99 15.70
CA SER A 176 8.09 20.10 16.60
C SER A 176 6.70 20.03 17.21
N LEU A 177 5.76 19.38 16.50
CA LEU A 177 4.38 19.16 16.97
C LEU A 177 4.12 17.75 17.48
N GLU A 178 5.12 16.87 17.47
CA GLU A 178 4.96 15.47 17.89
C GLU A 178 4.41 15.37 19.31
N GLY A 179 3.36 14.57 19.47
CA GLY A 179 2.70 14.39 20.76
C GLY A 179 1.82 15.53 21.24
N THR A 180 1.79 16.68 20.55
CA THR A 180 0.90 17.79 20.90
C THR A 180 -0.53 17.56 20.41
N ARG A 181 -1.49 18.28 20.97
CA ARG A 181 -2.87 18.33 20.48
C ARG A 181 -3.07 19.56 19.58
N LEU A 182 -3.87 19.42 18.56
CA LEU A 182 -4.33 20.52 17.71
C LEU A 182 -5.72 20.96 18.16
N ASP A 183 -5.80 21.82 19.17
CA ASP A 183 -7.03 22.13 19.88
C ASP A 183 -8.18 22.54 18.97
N ASP A 184 -7.98 23.54 18.10
CA ASP A 184 -9.00 24.01 17.16
C ASP A 184 -9.55 22.92 16.24
N ARG A 185 -8.75 21.92 15.93
CA ARG A 185 -9.13 20.79 15.08
C ARG A 185 -9.77 19.67 15.89
N ALA A 186 -9.24 19.40 17.07
CA ALA A 186 -9.76 18.39 17.98
C ALA A 186 -11.20 18.72 18.43
N GLU A 187 -11.49 20.00 18.64
CA GLU A 187 -12.82 20.46 19.01
C GLU A 187 -13.85 20.30 17.90
N ARG A 188 -13.42 20.27 16.63
CA ARG A 188 -14.32 20.06 15.49
C ARG A 188 -14.61 18.61 15.20
N VAL A 189 -13.89 17.64 15.78
CA VAL A 189 -14.17 16.22 15.55
C VAL A 189 -15.50 15.85 16.16
N GLU A 190 -16.41 15.40 15.32
CA GLU A 190 -17.76 14.98 15.70
C GLU A 190 -17.86 13.45 15.86
N TYR A 191 -17.11 12.70 15.06
CA TYR A 191 -17.13 11.25 15.08
C TYR A 191 -15.74 10.64 15.16
N VAL A 192 -15.64 9.54 15.90
CA VAL A 192 -14.43 8.70 15.96
C VAL A 192 -14.82 7.27 15.60
N ILE A 193 -14.06 6.63 14.69
CA ILE A 193 -14.26 5.23 14.36
C ILE A 193 -12.96 4.44 14.53
N LEU A 194 -13.00 3.43 15.40
CA LEU A 194 -11.85 2.63 15.81
C LEU A 194 -12.15 1.14 15.72
N PRO A 195 -11.12 0.28 15.55
CA PRO A 195 -11.31 -1.16 15.62
C PRO A 195 -11.73 -1.58 17.04
N VAL A 196 -12.44 -2.70 17.13
CA VAL A 196 -12.77 -3.36 18.41
C VAL A 196 -11.48 -3.86 19.07
N ASP A 197 -10.62 -4.51 18.28
CA ASP A 197 -9.31 -4.98 18.74
C ASP A 197 -8.27 -3.88 18.56
N ARG A 198 -7.71 -3.40 19.65
CA ARG A 198 -6.78 -2.25 19.70
C ARG A 198 -5.47 -2.70 20.32
N ASP A 199 -4.35 -2.31 19.71
CA ASP A 199 -3.07 -2.41 20.38
C ASP A 199 -2.98 -1.45 21.57
N ASP A 200 -1.97 -1.66 22.42
CA ASP A 200 -1.79 -0.90 23.66
C ASP A 200 -1.69 0.60 23.43
N GLN A 201 -1.04 1.03 22.33
CA GLN A 201 -0.88 2.45 22.01
C GLN A 201 -2.21 3.08 21.56
N LEU A 202 -2.94 2.41 20.66
CA LEU A 202 -4.24 2.87 20.19
C LEU A 202 -5.27 2.91 21.33
N ALA A 203 -5.20 1.95 22.26
CA ALA A 203 -6.03 1.94 23.45
C ALA A 203 -5.70 3.10 24.38
N ALA A 204 -4.42 3.38 24.62
CA ALA A 204 -3.98 4.51 25.43
C ALA A 204 -4.39 5.86 24.84
N ASP A 205 -4.21 6.02 23.51
CA ASP A 205 -4.64 7.23 22.80
C ASP A 205 -6.15 7.44 22.86
N TRP A 206 -6.92 6.36 22.83
CA TRP A 206 -8.38 6.43 22.97
C TRP A 206 -8.78 6.81 24.40
N MET A 207 -8.22 6.17 25.42
CA MET A 207 -8.50 6.48 26.82
C MET A 207 -8.20 7.94 27.22
N ALA A 208 -7.34 8.62 26.46
CA ALA A 208 -7.04 10.02 26.68
C ALA A 208 -8.17 10.98 26.26
N VAL A 209 -9.17 10.48 25.51
CA VAL A 209 -10.23 11.32 24.94
C VAL A 209 -11.64 10.73 25.06
N ASP A 210 -11.76 9.50 25.49
CA ASP A 210 -13.00 8.70 25.44
C ASP A 210 -14.15 9.31 26.27
N GLU A 211 -13.82 10.05 27.37
CA GLU A 211 -14.81 10.76 28.18
C GLU A 211 -15.63 11.80 27.39
N ALA A 212 -15.10 12.26 26.25
CA ALA A 212 -15.76 13.23 25.39
C ALA A 212 -16.63 12.63 24.30
N PHE A 213 -16.76 11.29 24.25
CA PHE A 213 -17.46 10.59 23.20
C PHE A 213 -18.37 9.48 23.73
N VAL A 214 -19.47 9.25 23.04
CA VAL A 214 -20.45 8.21 23.36
C VAL A 214 -20.45 7.17 22.24
N GLU A 215 -20.41 5.90 22.59
CA GLU A 215 -20.59 4.82 21.63
C GLU A 215 -22.01 4.84 21.07
N ILE A 216 -22.15 4.97 19.75
CA ILE A 216 -23.43 4.98 19.05
C ILE A 216 -23.63 3.77 18.15
N GLY A 217 -22.54 3.10 17.76
CA GLY A 217 -22.62 1.91 16.92
C GLY A 217 -21.43 0.98 17.12
N ARG A 218 -21.69 -0.31 17.02
CA ARG A 218 -20.66 -1.36 17.13
C ARG A 218 -21.01 -2.55 16.29
N ASN A 219 -20.01 -3.11 15.62
CA ASN A 219 -20.08 -4.45 15.06
C ASN A 219 -18.87 -5.30 15.49
N GLY A 220 -18.69 -6.48 14.90
CA GLY A 220 -17.60 -7.37 15.29
C GLY A 220 -16.17 -6.85 15.05
N LEU A 221 -16.02 -5.78 14.25
CA LEU A 221 -14.71 -5.26 13.83
C LEU A 221 -14.48 -3.79 14.20
N TRP A 222 -15.54 -2.99 14.25
CA TRP A 222 -15.46 -1.55 14.42
C TRP A 222 -16.41 -1.04 15.52
N VAL A 223 -16.05 0.11 16.09
CA VAL A 223 -16.88 0.87 17.02
C VAL A 223 -16.92 2.30 16.53
N LEU A 224 -18.14 2.85 16.46
CA LEU A 224 -18.42 4.24 16.11
C LEU A 224 -18.79 5.00 17.37
N TYR A 225 -18.15 6.14 17.54
CA TYR A 225 -18.40 7.07 18.64
C TYR A 225 -18.80 8.42 18.09
N GLU A 226 -19.74 9.07 18.76
CA GLU A 226 -20.18 10.44 18.51
C GLU A 226 -19.72 11.34 19.65
N ARG A 227 -19.37 12.58 19.33
CA ARG A 227 -18.98 13.59 20.30
C ARG A 227 -20.17 13.91 21.21
N ASP A 228 -19.96 13.88 22.52
CA ASP A 228 -20.87 14.45 23.49
C ASP A 228 -20.68 15.99 23.52
N PRO A 229 -21.64 16.79 23.05
CA PRO A 229 -21.49 18.24 23.03
C PRO A 229 -21.45 18.88 24.42
N SER A 230 -21.82 18.14 25.46
CA SER A 230 -21.80 18.57 26.86
C SER A 230 -20.46 18.29 27.56
N ALA A 231 -19.64 17.37 26.98
CA ALA A 231 -18.36 16.98 27.53
C ALA A 231 -17.22 17.80 26.93
N ALA A 232 -16.34 18.33 27.79
CA ALA A 232 -15.09 18.92 27.35
C ALA A 232 -14.10 17.84 26.94
N LEU A 233 -13.25 18.12 25.94
CA LEU A 233 -12.08 17.27 25.70
C LEU A 233 -11.15 17.34 26.92
N PRO A 234 -10.66 16.18 27.42
CA PRO A 234 -9.64 16.16 28.46
C PRO A 234 -8.43 17.01 28.05
N GLY A 235 -7.84 17.71 29.02
CA GLY A 235 -6.71 18.63 28.81
C GLY A 235 -5.39 17.93 28.52
#